data_b762a793ade85404b59d0d210a26fa0b
#
_entry.id   b762a793ade85404b59d0d210a26fa0b
#
_cell.length_a   1.000
_cell.length_b   1.000
_cell.length_c   1.000
_cell.angle_alpha   90.00
_cell.angle_beta   90.00
_cell.angle_gamma   90.00
#
_symmetry.space_group_name_H-M   'P 1'
#
loop_
_entity.id
_entity.type
_entity.pdbx_description
1 polymer ?
#
loop_
_entity_poly.entity_id
_entity_poly.type
_entity_poly.pdbx_seq_one_letter_code
_entity_poly.pdbx_strand_id
1 'polypeptide(L)'
;MLTLLLFRTVFKWIFRIILAFVSICLLWVVAYRFINPPTTLLIESRESEYSTAARQEWVDYNQIADNMKMAVICGEDQRFKDHMGFDFKAIEKAIEHNIKGGKTRGASTISQQTAKNVFLWEGRSWIRKGLEVWFTLLIEGLWSKERILEVYLNIIELGPTEDSFYRYNQTDRTSVNENAEEYDKIRPIFGVEAASQYYFNKSASSLTKTQSAKLASLLPCPRSCGMNSAFAIHHRAFILRCMRRWGKKIML
;
A
#
# COMPACT_ATOMS: atom_id res chain seq x y z
N MET A 1 36.79 23.25 -32.28
CA MET A 1 37.38 21.99 -31.75
C MET A 1 37.13 21.84 -30.26
N LEU A 2 37.40 22.84 -29.43
CA LEU A 2 37.20 22.81 -27.96
C LEU A 2 35.73 22.57 -27.53
N THR A 3 34.77 23.22 -28.17
CA THR A 3 33.34 23.07 -27.90
C THR A 3 32.84 21.64 -28.16
N LEU A 4 33.34 20.99 -29.20
CA LEU A 4 32.98 19.61 -29.54
C LEU A 4 33.57 18.61 -28.52
N LEU A 5 34.76 18.85 -28.00
CA LEU A 5 35.38 18.05 -26.95
C LEU A 5 34.61 18.19 -25.61
N LEU A 6 34.23 19.39 -25.23
CA LEU A 6 33.42 19.67 -24.06
C LEU A 6 32.07 18.98 -24.16
N PHE A 7 31.39 19.09 -25.30
CA PHE A 7 30.11 18.43 -25.54
C PHE A 7 30.19 16.89 -25.38
N ARG A 8 31.23 16.27 -25.99
CA ARG A 8 31.48 14.83 -25.87
C ARG A 8 31.77 14.41 -24.42
N THR A 9 32.50 15.24 -23.68
CA THR A 9 32.79 14.95 -22.26
C THR A 9 31.57 15.05 -21.39
N VAL A 10 30.74 16.10 -21.52
CA VAL A 10 29.49 16.28 -20.80
C VAL A 10 28.52 15.13 -21.12
N PHE A 11 28.36 14.77 -22.39
CA PHE A 11 27.51 13.67 -22.81
C PHE A 11 27.92 12.31 -22.19
N LYS A 12 29.25 12.03 -22.14
CA LYS A 12 29.77 10.83 -21.49
C LYS A 12 29.43 10.78 -20.00
N TRP A 13 29.53 11.90 -19.30
CA TRP A 13 29.22 11.97 -17.88
C TRP A 13 27.70 11.80 -17.63
N ILE A 14 26.86 12.45 -18.42
CA ILE A 14 25.40 12.28 -18.36
C ILE A 14 25.05 10.81 -18.60
N PHE A 15 25.61 10.19 -19.63
CA PHE A 15 25.37 8.76 -19.91
C PHE A 15 25.79 7.86 -18.76
N ARG A 16 26.96 8.10 -18.15
CA ARG A 16 27.43 7.33 -16.98
C ARG A 16 26.52 7.50 -15.77
N ILE A 17 26.02 8.71 -15.51
CA ILE A 17 25.09 9.00 -14.42
C ILE A 17 23.78 8.26 -14.65
N ILE A 18 23.21 8.32 -15.84
CA ILE A 18 21.98 7.59 -16.19
C ILE A 18 22.20 6.08 -16.05
N LEU A 19 23.29 5.55 -16.56
CA LEU A 19 23.61 4.13 -16.46
C LEU A 19 23.76 3.69 -15.00
N ALA A 20 24.46 4.47 -14.18
CA ALA A 20 24.59 4.20 -12.75
C ALA A 20 23.23 4.23 -12.03
N PHE A 21 22.40 5.22 -12.31
CA PHE A 21 21.03 5.31 -11.76
C PHE A 21 20.20 4.08 -12.13
N VAL A 22 20.16 3.71 -13.41
CA VAL A 22 19.41 2.53 -13.88
C VAL A 22 19.94 1.26 -13.21
N SER A 23 21.27 1.10 -13.13
CA SER A 23 21.89 -0.07 -12.49
C SER A 23 21.54 -0.16 -11.00
N ILE A 24 21.59 0.95 -10.27
CA ILE A 24 21.21 1.00 -8.84
C ILE A 24 19.74 0.62 -8.67
N CYS A 25 18.83 1.20 -9.47
CA CYS A 25 17.41 0.87 -9.42
C CYS A 25 17.17 -0.62 -9.70
N LEU A 26 17.80 -1.18 -10.71
CA LEU A 26 17.69 -2.60 -11.05
C LEU A 26 18.18 -3.50 -9.92
N LEU A 27 19.37 -3.23 -9.37
CA LEU A 27 19.92 -3.98 -8.24
C LEU A 27 19.01 -3.91 -7.03
N TRP A 28 18.46 -2.76 -6.72
CA TRP A 28 17.54 -2.56 -5.60
C TRP A 28 16.25 -3.37 -5.79
N VAL A 29 15.63 -3.30 -6.97
CA VAL A 29 14.41 -4.06 -7.28
C VAL A 29 14.69 -5.56 -7.28
N VAL A 30 15.83 -6.01 -7.85
CA VAL A 30 16.24 -7.43 -7.82
C VAL A 30 16.49 -7.91 -6.38
N ALA A 31 17.13 -7.10 -5.54
CA ALA A 31 17.34 -7.45 -4.14
C ALA A 31 16.01 -7.67 -3.41
N TYR A 32 15.04 -6.77 -3.57
CA TYR A 32 13.73 -6.88 -2.92
C TYR A 32 12.78 -7.90 -3.55
N ARG A 33 13.16 -8.52 -4.65
CA ARG A 33 12.51 -9.75 -5.13
C ARG A 33 12.69 -10.90 -4.15
N PHE A 34 13.84 -10.98 -3.48
CA PHE A 34 14.25 -12.10 -2.62
C PHE A 34 14.33 -11.72 -1.14
N ILE A 35 14.59 -10.47 -0.84
CA ILE A 35 14.77 -9.94 0.51
C ILE A 35 13.56 -9.07 0.85
N ASN A 36 13.02 -9.23 2.04
CA ASN A 36 11.92 -8.39 2.50
C ASN A 36 12.45 -6.97 2.81
N PRO A 37 11.77 -5.91 2.33
CA PRO A 37 12.11 -4.55 2.73
C PRO A 37 12.07 -4.41 4.25
N PRO A 38 13.20 -4.05 4.91
CA PRO A 38 13.23 -3.93 6.37
C PRO A 38 12.41 -2.74 6.88
N THR A 39 12.34 -1.70 6.09
CA THR A 39 11.53 -0.49 6.31
C THR A 39 11.22 0.17 4.99
N THR A 40 10.41 1.20 4.99
CA THR A 40 10.13 2.05 3.84
C THR A 40 10.18 3.52 4.26
N LEU A 41 10.43 4.43 3.30
CA LEU A 41 10.42 5.87 3.59
C LEU A 41 9.08 6.34 4.15
N LEU A 42 7.98 5.67 3.80
CA LEU A 42 6.66 5.94 4.36
C LEU A 42 6.61 5.56 5.84
N ILE A 43 7.11 4.39 6.22
CA ILE A 43 7.15 3.92 7.62
C ILE A 43 8.02 4.87 8.45
N GLU A 44 9.23 5.17 7.99
CA GLU A 44 10.14 6.10 8.68
C GLU A 44 9.54 7.50 8.85
N SER A 45 8.83 8.00 7.83
CA SER A 45 8.11 9.28 7.91
C SER A 45 7.04 9.26 9.00
N ARG A 46 6.29 8.15 9.13
CA ARG A 46 5.28 8.00 10.19
C ARG A 46 5.89 7.85 11.57
N GLU A 47 6.96 7.08 11.70
CA GLU A 47 7.69 6.94 12.96
C GLU A 47 8.22 8.29 13.45
N SER A 48 8.73 9.11 12.53
CA SER A 48 9.16 10.48 12.83
C SER A 48 7.97 11.38 13.22
N GLU A 49 6.87 11.33 12.47
CA GLU A 49 5.65 12.12 12.73
C GLU A 49 5.05 11.82 14.11
N TYR A 50 4.96 10.54 14.47
CA TYR A 50 4.38 10.10 15.75
C TYR A 50 5.39 9.97 16.87
N SER A 51 6.69 10.18 16.61
CA SER A 51 7.80 10.00 17.56
C SER A 51 7.76 8.63 18.25
N THR A 52 7.37 7.59 17.53
CA THR A 52 7.25 6.21 18.02
C THR A 52 7.43 5.21 16.90
N ALA A 53 7.97 4.02 17.22
CA ALA A 53 8.15 2.94 16.26
C ALA A 53 6.79 2.42 15.74
N ALA A 54 6.70 2.17 14.45
CA ALA A 54 5.53 1.55 13.84
C ALA A 54 5.31 0.11 14.36
N ARG A 55 4.06 -0.32 14.37
CA ARG A 55 3.72 -1.73 14.51
C ARG A 55 3.78 -2.34 13.13
N GLN A 56 4.76 -3.19 12.89
CA GLN A 56 4.90 -3.94 11.64
C GLN A 56 5.43 -5.34 11.97
N GLU A 57 4.79 -6.33 11.38
CA GLU A 57 5.23 -7.72 11.45
C GLU A 57 5.09 -8.31 10.05
N TRP A 58 6.21 -8.81 9.52
CA TRP A 58 6.23 -9.43 8.19
C TRP A 58 5.71 -10.85 8.26
N VAL A 59 4.83 -11.20 7.34
CA VAL A 59 4.34 -12.58 7.13
C VAL A 59 4.43 -12.95 5.65
N ASP A 60 4.81 -14.19 5.39
CA ASP A 60 4.92 -14.70 4.02
C ASP A 60 3.55 -14.77 3.34
N TYR A 61 3.55 -14.72 2.01
CA TYR A 61 2.33 -14.77 1.19
C TYR A 61 1.36 -15.88 1.61
N ASN A 62 1.88 -17.09 1.88
CA ASN A 62 1.08 -18.25 2.27
C ASN A 62 0.51 -18.18 3.69
N GLN A 63 1.05 -17.30 4.53
CA GLN A 63 0.58 -17.05 5.89
C GLN A 63 -0.51 -15.97 5.95
N ILE A 64 -0.86 -15.35 4.83
CA ILE A 64 -1.96 -14.39 4.73
C ILE A 64 -3.20 -15.11 4.22
N ALA A 65 -4.33 -14.94 4.92
CA ALA A 65 -5.60 -15.55 4.50
C ALA A 65 -5.98 -15.14 3.06
N ASP A 66 -6.44 -16.08 2.27
CA ASP A 66 -6.96 -15.82 0.92
C ASP A 66 -8.09 -14.80 0.92
N ASN A 67 -8.90 -14.76 1.98
CA ASN A 67 -9.90 -13.73 2.18
C ASN A 67 -9.31 -12.32 2.18
N MET A 68 -8.12 -12.13 2.78
CA MET A 68 -7.48 -10.81 2.85
C MET A 68 -6.91 -10.39 1.50
N LYS A 69 -6.21 -11.30 0.82
CA LYS A 69 -5.72 -11.09 -0.56
C LYS A 69 -6.87 -10.70 -1.49
N MET A 70 -7.97 -11.46 -1.44
CA MET A 70 -9.16 -11.20 -2.24
C MET A 70 -9.83 -9.87 -1.89
N ALA A 71 -9.92 -9.52 -0.60
CA ALA A 71 -10.53 -8.27 -0.16
C ALA A 71 -9.76 -7.05 -0.68
N VAL A 72 -8.43 -7.10 -0.65
CA VAL A 72 -7.56 -6.04 -1.15
C VAL A 72 -7.67 -5.91 -2.67
N ILE A 73 -7.60 -7.03 -3.42
CA ILE A 73 -7.78 -7.01 -4.88
C ILE A 73 -9.16 -6.45 -5.24
N CYS A 74 -10.21 -6.84 -4.52
CA CYS A 74 -11.56 -6.32 -4.72
C CYS A 74 -11.69 -4.82 -4.43
N GLY A 75 -10.98 -4.33 -3.41
CA GLY A 75 -11.04 -2.93 -3.00
C GLY A 75 -10.24 -2.00 -3.89
N GLU A 76 -9.03 -2.40 -4.23
CA GLU A 76 -8.04 -1.55 -4.84
C GLU A 76 -7.85 -1.80 -6.34
N ASP A 77 -7.86 -3.07 -6.77
CA ASP A 77 -7.42 -3.41 -8.12
C ASP A 77 -8.02 -4.73 -8.62
N GLN A 78 -9.28 -4.71 -9.05
CA GLN A 78 -10.03 -5.92 -9.43
C GLN A 78 -9.44 -6.68 -10.63
N ARG A 79 -8.54 -6.05 -11.37
CA ARG A 79 -7.87 -6.62 -12.54
C ARG A 79 -6.38 -6.82 -12.33
N PHE A 80 -5.93 -6.86 -11.08
CA PHE A 80 -4.52 -6.95 -10.70
C PHE A 80 -3.74 -8.03 -11.47
N LYS A 81 -4.33 -9.21 -11.68
CA LYS A 81 -3.70 -10.31 -12.42
C LYS A 81 -3.67 -10.12 -13.95
N ASP A 82 -4.52 -9.21 -14.48
CA ASP A 82 -4.77 -9.10 -15.93
C ASP A 82 -3.97 -7.97 -16.59
N HIS A 83 -3.24 -7.16 -15.82
CA HIS A 83 -2.46 -6.03 -16.35
C HIS A 83 -1.02 -6.05 -15.85
N MET A 84 -0.15 -5.33 -16.57
CA MET A 84 1.28 -5.14 -16.24
C MET A 84 1.48 -3.77 -15.58
N GLY A 85 0.98 -3.63 -14.33
CA GLY A 85 1.17 -2.43 -13.50
C GLY A 85 0.20 -1.29 -13.73
N PHE A 86 -0.47 -1.23 -14.89
CA PHE A 86 -1.39 -0.14 -15.25
C PHE A 86 -2.72 -0.69 -15.77
N ASP A 87 -3.82 -0.39 -15.08
CA ASP A 87 -5.16 -0.69 -15.56
C ASP A 87 -5.69 0.46 -16.44
N PHE A 88 -5.37 0.44 -17.73
CA PHE A 88 -5.81 1.47 -18.67
C PHE A 88 -7.34 1.60 -18.74
N LYS A 89 -8.09 0.51 -18.55
CA LYS A 89 -9.57 0.59 -18.52
C LYS A 89 -10.09 1.29 -17.26
N ALA A 90 -9.42 1.11 -16.12
CA ALA A 90 -9.75 1.84 -14.90
C ALA A 90 -9.37 3.32 -15.02
N ILE A 91 -8.24 3.63 -15.65
CA ILE A 91 -7.79 5.00 -15.93
C ILE A 91 -8.81 5.72 -16.83
N GLU A 92 -9.22 5.13 -17.92
CA GLU A 92 -10.23 5.67 -18.84
C GLU A 92 -11.53 6.00 -18.10
N LYS A 93 -12.07 5.04 -17.34
CA LYS A 93 -13.28 5.24 -16.54
C LYS A 93 -13.13 6.33 -15.47
N ALA A 94 -11.94 6.45 -14.86
CA ALA A 94 -11.67 7.50 -13.88
C ALA A 94 -11.64 8.88 -14.54
N ILE A 95 -11.02 9.00 -15.70
CA ILE A 95 -10.99 10.24 -16.50
C ILE A 95 -12.42 10.65 -16.89
N GLU A 96 -13.22 9.75 -17.45
CA GLU A 96 -14.61 10.01 -17.82
C GLU A 96 -15.45 10.48 -16.61
N HIS A 97 -15.27 9.83 -15.46
CA HIS A 97 -15.99 10.20 -14.24
C HIS A 97 -15.57 11.59 -13.73
N ASN A 98 -14.27 11.89 -13.75
CA ASN A 98 -13.71 13.16 -13.29
C ASN A 98 -14.12 14.34 -14.19
N ILE A 99 -14.19 14.12 -15.52
CA ILE A 99 -14.68 15.14 -16.48
C ILE A 99 -16.16 15.47 -16.24
N LYS A 100 -16.98 14.50 -15.84
CA LYS A 100 -18.40 14.70 -15.54
C LYS A 100 -18.65 15.43 -14.22
N GLY A 101 -17.59 15.94 -13.54
CA GLY A 101 -17.71 16.78 -12.34
C GLY A 101 -18.03 16.02 -11.06
N GLY A 102 -17.85 14.70 -11.04
CA GLY A 102 -17.97 13.89 -9.83
C GLY A 102 -16.78 14.05 -8.87
N LYS A 103 -16.89 13.48 -7.67
CA LYS A 103 -15.76 13.40 -6.73
C LYS A 103 -14.58 12.70 -7.41
N THR A 104 -13.40 13.33 -7.37
CA THR A 104 -12.18 12.81 -8.02
C THR A 104 -11.95 11.33 -7.69
N ARG A 105 -11.89 10.50 -8.72
CA ARG A 105 -11.63 9.06 -8.63
C ARG A 105 -10.20 8.78 -9.05
N GLY A 106 -9.46 8.07 -8.22
CA GLY A 106 -8.13 7.54 -8.55
C GLY A 106 -8.24 6.21 -9.33
N ALA A 107 -7.18 5.88 -10.03
CA ALA A 107 -7.04 4.61 -10.74
C ALA A 107 -5.63 4.01 -10.53
N SER A 108 -5.04 4.23 -9.36
CA SER A 108 -3.74 3.64 -9.00
C SER A 108 -3.92 2.16 -8.69
N THR A 109 -3.05 1.33 -9.27
CA THR A 109 -3.05 -0.12 -9.08
C THR A 109 -2.28 -0.53 -7.82
N ILE A 110 -2.42 -1.78 -7.39
CA ILE A 110 -1.62 -2.37 -6.31
C ILE A 110 -0.13 -2.25 -6.63
N SER A 111 0.29 -2.52 -7.87
CA SER A 111 1.70 -2.40 -8.29
C SER A 111 2.23 -0.97 -8.18
N GLN A 112 1.45 0.03 -8.59
CA GLN A 112 1.83 1.44 -8.43
C GLN A 112 1.94 1.85 -6.96
N GLN A 113 1.01 1.39 -6.12
CA GLN A 113 1.06 1.63 -4.68
C GLN A 113 2.27 0.95 -4.03
N THR A 114 2.59 -0.29 -4.43
CA THR A 114 3.79 -1.01 -3.96
C THR A 114 5.05 -0.27 -4.37
N ALA A 115 5.20 0.07 -5.65
CA ALA A 115 6.35 0.82 -6.16
C ALA A 115 6.55 2.15 -5.41
N LYS A 116 5.46 2.90 -5.22
CA LYS A 116 5.49 4.15 -4.46
C LYS A 116 5.95 3.95 -3.02
N ASN A 117 5.34 3.00 -2.31
CA ASN A 117 5.57 2.85 -0.87
C ASN A 117 6.94 2.24 -0.54
N VAL A 118 7.48 1.37 -1.43
CA VAL A 118 8.79 0.73 -1.22
C VAL A 118 9.95 1.66 -1.59
N PHE A 119 9.83 2.37 -2.72
CA PHE A 119 11.00 3.03 -3.34
C PHE A 119 10.98 4.55 -3.28
N LEU A 120 9.84 5.16 -2.91
CA LEU A 120 9.68 6.61 -3.04
C LEU A 120 9.23 7.26 -1.73
N TRP A 121 9.46 8.56 -1.67
CA TRP A 121 9.06 9.43 -0.55
C TRP A 121 7.60 9.88 -0.68
N GLU A 122 7.07 10.42 0.39
CA GLU A 122 5.74 11.04 0.41
C GLU A 122 5.73 12.37 -0.33
N GLY A 123 4.53 12.85 -0.62
CA GLY A 123 4.30 14.14 -1.29
C GLY A 123 3.82 13.99 -2.73
N ARG A 124 3.56 15.15 -3.37
CA ARG A 124 3.02 15.23 -4.72
C ARG A 124 4.00 15.99 -5.60
N SER A 125 4.68 15.30 -6.52
CA SER A 125 5.48 15.93 -7.57
C SER A 125 5.43 15.10 -8.85
N TRP A 126 5.60 15.74 -9.98
CA TRP A 126 5.65 15.07 -11.28
C TRP A 126 6.88 14.15 -11.40
N ILE A 127 8.00 14.55 -10.81
CA ILE A 127 9.22 13.73 -10.77
C ILE A 127 8.96 12.45 -10.03
N ARG A 128 8.38 12.53 -8.83
CA ARG A 128 8.00 11.34 -8.06
C ARG A 128 7.02 10.45 -8.83
N LYS A 129 6.04 11.05 -9.54
CA LYS A 129 5.10 10.28 -10.36
C LYS A 129 5.79 9.58 -11.54
N GLY A 130 6.78 10.22 -12.16
CA GLY A 130 7.63 9.58 -13.18
C GLY A 130 8.42 8.40 -12.63
N LEU A 131 9.03 8.56 -11.43
CA LEU A 131 9.72 7.47 -10.75
C LEU A 131 8.77 6.34 -10.31
N GLU A 132 7.55 6.65 -9.90
CA GLU A 132 6.51 5.64 -9.60
C GLU A 132 6.21 4.78 -10.84
N VAL A 133 6.06 5.40 -12.01
CA VAL A 133 5.89 4.66 -13.27
C VAL A 133 7.11 3.79 -13.55
N TRP A 134 8.32 4.34 -13.39
CA TRP A 134 9.58 3.61 -13.60
C TRP A 134 9.69 2.37 -12.70
N PHE A 135 9.51 2.53 -11.39
CA PHE A 135 9.58 1.39 -10.46
C PHE A 135 8.42 0.40 -10.65
N THR A 136 7.23 0.87 -11.06
CA THR A 136 6.11 -0.01 -11.40
C THR A 136 6.48 -0.96 -12.55
N LEU A 137 7.10 -0.43 -13.61
CA LEU A 137 7.57 -1.25 -14.73
C LEU A 137 8.64 -2.25 -14.29
N LEU A 138 9.56 -1.84 -13.42
CA LEU A 138 10.61 -2.72 -12.93
C LEU A 138 10.07 -3.86 -12.06
N ILE A 139 9.18 -3.57 -11.11
CA ILE A 139 8.61 -4.64 -10.27
C ILE A 139 7.71 -5.58 -11.07
N GLU A 140 6.93 -5.09 -12.02
CA GLU A 140 6.11 -5.94 -12.89
C GLU A 140 6.95 -6.81 -13.83
N GLY A 141 8.09 -6.33 -14.29
CA GLY A 141 9.00 -7.10 -15.13
C GLY A 141 9.84 -8.12 -14.37
N LEU A 142 10.09 -7.89 -13.08
CA LEU A 142 11.07 -8.67 -12.31
C LEU A 142 10.45 -9.48 -11.16
N TRP A 143 9.29 -9.09 -10.61
CA TRP A 143 8.63 -9.80 -9.52
C TRP A 143 7.42 -10.58 -10.04
N SER A 144 7.02 -11.64 -9.35
CA SER A 144 5.72 -12.27 -9.57
C SER A 144 4.60 -11.40 -9.00
N LYS A 145 3.39 -11.58 -9.48
CA LYS A 145 2.19 -10.92 -8.91
C LYS A 145 2.01 -11.27 -7.43
N GLU A 146 2.32 -12.51 -7.06
CA GLU A 146 2.30 -12.94 -5.66
C GLU A 146 3.29 -12.14 -4.82
N ARG A 147 4.53 -11.93 -5.30
CA ARG A 147 5.54 -11.14 -4.59
C ARG A 147 5.13 -9.67 -4.48
N ILE A 148 4.56 -9.08 -5.53
CA ILE A 148 4.04 -7.71 -5.46
C ILE A 148 2.95 -7.59 -4.41
N LEU A 149 2.00 -8.54 -4.38
CA LEU A 149 0.90 -8.53 -3.41
C LEU A 149 1.38 -8.82 -1.98
N GLU A 150 2.35 -9.73 -1.81
CA GLU A 150 2.98 -10.02 -0.51
C GLU A 150 3.63 -8.77 0.08
N VAL A 151 4.50 -8.11 -0.71
CA VAL A 151 5.16 -6.88 -0.27
C VAL A 151 4.11 -5.81 0.05
N TYR A 152 3.13 -5.60 -0.84
CA TYR A 152 2.04 -4.67 -0.61
C TYR A 152 1.36 -4.89 0.73
N LEU A 153 0.92 -6.12 1.01
CA LEU A 153 0.18 -6.49 2.22
C LEU A 153 1.00 -6.35 3.51
N ASN A 154 2.32 -6.33 3.41
CA ASN A 154 3.22 -6.17 4.55
C ASN A 154 3.64 -4.71 4.82
N ILE A 155 3.46 -3.80 3.84
CA ILE A 155 3.92 -2.40 3.97
C ILE A 155 2.80 -1.35 3.90
N ILE A 156 1.56 -1.77 3.68
CA ILE A 156 0.43 -0.82 3.61
C ILE A 156 0.10 -0.26 4.99
N GLU A 157 -0.20 1.04 5.02
CA GLU A 157 -0.69 1.71 6.23
C GLU A 157 -2.15 1.32 6.49
N LEU A 158 -2.45 0.85 7.71
CA LEU A 158 -3.78 0.39 8.13
C LEU A 158 -4.31 1.08 9.40
N GLY A 159 -3.69 2.18 9.78
CA GLY A 159 -4.07 2.97 10.95
C GLY A 159 -3.01 2.94 12.06
N PRO A 160 -3.40 3.25 13.32
CA PRO A 160 -4.66 3.88 13.68
C PRO A 160 -4.65 5.38 13.34
N THR A 161 -5.85 5.95 13.24
CA THR A 161 -6.02 7.39 13.34
C THR A 161 -6.25 7.78 14.79
N GLU A 162 -5.91 9.01 15.18
CA GLU A 162 -6.26 9.54 16.51
C GLU A 162 -7.75 9.39 16.78
N ASP A 163 -8.62 9.73 15.83
CA ASP A 163 -10.07 9.57 15.93
C ASP A 163 -10.53 8.11 16.02
N SER A 164 -9.85 7.18 15.36
CA SER A 164 -10.24 5.77 15.40
C SER A 164 -9.92 5.12 16.74
N PHE A 165 -8.85 5.55 17.39
CA PHE A 165 -8.48 5.12 18.73
C PHE A 165 -9.48 5.62 19.79
N TYR A 166 -9.83 6.89 19.76
CA TYR A 166 -10.80 7.46 20.71
C TYR A 166 -12.22 6.87 20.51
N ARG A 167 -12.68 6.65 19.29
CA ARG A 167 -14.00 6.08 19.01
C ARG A 167 -14.10 4.59 19.32
N TYR A 168 -13.04 3.82 19.08
CA TYR A 168 -12.98 2.41 19.43
C TYR A 168 -13.07 2.22 20.95
N ASN A 169 -12.32 3.02 21.70
CA ASN A 169 -12.34 2.96 23.18
C ASN A 169 -13.60 3.54 23.83
N GLN A 170 -14.36 4.39 23.13
CA GLN A 170 -15.64 4.91 23.66
C GLN A 170 -16.78 3.90 23.59
N THR A 171 -16.75 2.93 22.67
CA THR A 171 -17.76 1.89 22.54
C THR A 171 -17.56 0.73 23.53
N ASP A 172 -16.38 0.60 24.13
CA ASP A 172 -16.01 -0.52 25.01
C ASP A 172 -15.60 -0.09 26.45
N ARG A 173 -16.02 1.10 26.87
CA ARG A 173 -15.67 1.70 28.18
C ARG A 173 -16.25 1.00 29.41
N THR A 174 -16.82 -0.19 29.29
CA THR A 174 -17.27 -0.96 30.45
C THR A 174 -16.17 -1.78 31.13
N SER A 175 -14.92 -1.73 30.67
CA SER A 175 -13.81 -2.51 31.23
C SER A 175 -12.42 -1.85 31.17
N VAL A 176 -12.31 -0.53 31.28
CA VAL A 176 -10.98 0.11 31.34
C VAL A 176 -10.50 0.15 32.79
N ASN A 177 -9.45 -0.60 33.05
CA ASN A 177 -8.66 -0.58 34.27
C ASN A 177 -7.96 0.78 34.39
N GLU A 178 -8.28 1.58 35.43
CA GLU A 178 -7.78 2.94 35.64
C GLU A 178 -6.26 3.05 35.94
N ASN A 179 -5.52 1.93 35.87
CA ASN A 179 -4.09 1.87 36.14
C ASN A 179 -3.21 1.69 34.89
N ALA A 180 -3.70 1.94 33.68
CA ALA A 180 -2.85 2.00 32.51
C ALA A 180 -2.07 3.33 32.49
N GLU A 181 -1.06 3.44 33.33
CA GLU A 181 0.06 4.34 33.17
C GLU A 181 0.88 3.90 31.98
N GLU A 182 0.50 4.31 30.87
CA GLU A 182 1.22 4.51 29.62
C GLU A 182 0.14 4.50 28.54
N TYR A 183 -0.38 5.68 28.22
CA TYR A 183 -1.03 5.90 26.95
C TYR A 183 -0.04 5.38 25.91
N ASP A 184 -0.25 4.15 25.44
CA ASP A 184 0.52 3.55 24.36
C ASP A 184 0.44 4.58 23.23
N LYS A 185 1.52 5.37 23.06
CA LYS A 185 1.60 6.44 22.08
C LYS A 185 1.00 5.90 20.79
N ILE A 186 0.13 6.65 20.14
CA ILE A 186 -0.52 6.20 18.92
C ILE A 186 0.58 5.72 17.97
N ARG A 187 0.67 4.41 17.79
CA ARG A 187 1.70 3.78 16.98
C ARG A 187 1.13 3.52 15.60
N PRO A 188 1.76 4.03 14.53
CA PRO A 188 1.32 3.72 13.18
C PRO A 188 1.34 2.20 12.94
N ILE A 189 0.32 1.70 12.23
CA ILE A 189 0.17 0.27 11.95
C ILE A 189 0.41 0.03 10.47
N PHE A 190 1.39 -0.80 10.19
CA PHE A 190 1.74 -1.23 8.83
C PHE A 190 1.65 -2.73 8.69
N GLY A 191 1.12 -3.17 7.57
CA GLY A 191 0.96 -4.57 7.24
C GLY A 191 -0.24 -5.25 7.87
N VAL A 192 -0.65 -6.31 7.22
CA VAL A 192 -1.89 -7.02 7.57
C VAL A 192 -1.77 -7.83 8.86
N GLU A 193 -0.57 -8.34 9.21
CA GLU A 193 -0.40 -9.08 10.46
C GLU A 193 -0.57 -8.15 11.66
N ALA A 194 0.18 -7.05 11.71
CA ALA A 194 0.07 -6.08 12.79
C ALA A 194 -1.36 -5.51 12.91
N ALA A 195 -2.01 -5.23 11.78
CA ALA A 195 -3.40 -4.78 11.77
C ALA A 195 -4.38 -5.87 12.24
N SER A 196 -4.17 -7.12 11.85
CA SER A 196 -5.00 -8.25 12.28
C SER A 196 -4.92 -8.47 13.80
N GLN A 197 -3.71 -8.43 14.35
CA GLN A 197 -3.48 -8.52 15.78
C GLN A 197 -4.13 -7.34 16.51
N TYR A 198 -3.91 -6.13 16.05
CA TYR A 198 -4.43 -4.92 16.69
C TYR A 198 -5.96 -4.86 16.72
N TYR A 199 -6.62 -5.11 15.57
CA TYR A 199 -8.07 -4.94 15.46
C TYR A 199 -8.87 -6.18 15.85
N PHE A 200 -8.30 -7.37 15.79
CA PHE A 200 -9.04 -8.62 15.96
C PHE A 200 -8.37 -9.62 16.89
N ASN A 201 -7.19 -9.33 17.42
CA ASN A 201 -6.38 -10.24 18.24
C ASN A 201 -6.22 -11.63 17.57
N LYS A 202 -5.87 -11.62 16.27
CA LYS A 202 -5.73 -12.83 15.45
C LYS A 202 -4.62 -12.66 14.45
N SER A 203 -3.99 -13.79 14.06
CA SER A 203 -3.08 -13.82 12.92
C SER A 203 -3.79 -13.51 11.60
N ALA A 204 -3.08 -12.90 10.67
CA ALA A 204 -3.55 -12.61 9.31
C ALA A 204 -4.01 -13.87 8.55
N SER A 205 -3.45 -15.04 8.88
CA SER A 205 -3.85 -16.33 8.34
C SER A 205 -5.28 -16.76 8.72
N SER A 206 -5.78 -16.24 9.85
CA SER A 206 -7.08 -16.61 10.42
C SER A 206 -8.19 -15.58 10.15
N LEU A 207 -7.92 -14.58 9.30
CA LEU A 207 -8.89 -13.54 8.97
C LEU A 207 -10.09 -14.10 8.21
N THR A 208 -11.28 -13.85 8.76
CA THR A 208 -12.54 -14.17 8.08
C THR A 208 -12.79 -13.19 6.93
N LYS A 209 -13.70 -13.56 6.02
CA LYS A 209 -14.13 -12.72 4.90
C LYS A 209 -14.57 -11.32 5.34
N THR A 210 -15.33 -11.23 6.43
CA THR A 210 -15.84 -9.96 6.96
C THR A 210 -14.72 -9.13 7.60
N GLN A 211 -13.79 -9.75 8.34
CA GLN A 211 -12.64 -9.07 8.94
C GLN A 211 -11.70 -8.55 7.85
N SER A 212 -11.40 -9.35 6.85
CA SER A 212 -10.60 -8.94 5.68
C SER A 212 -11.19 -7.74 4.94
N ALA A 213 -12.51 -7.76 4.71
CA ALA A 213 -13.20 -6.63 4.08
C ALA A 213 -13.22 -5.37 4.96
N LYS A 214 -13.21 -5.52 6.31
CA LYS A 214 -13.08 -4.40 7.25
C LYS A 214 -11.68 -3.76 7.11
N LEU A 215 -10.60 -4.54 7.15
CA LEU A 215 -9.24 -4.01 6.97
C LEU A 215 -9.07 -3.35 5.60
N ALA A 216 -9.44 -4.04 4.52
CA ALA A 216 -9.33 -3.49 3.17
C ALA A 216 -10.15 -2.20 2.98
N SER A 217 -11.24 -2.01 3.74
CA SER A 217 -12.03 -0.77 3.65
C SER A 217 -11.32 0.47 4.20
N LEU A 218 -10.24 0.31 4.96
CA LEU A 218 -9.42 1.42 5.50
C LEU A 218 -8.41 1.95 4.50
N LEU A 219 -8.01 1.17 3.49
CA LEU A 219 -6.91 1.50 2.58
C LEU A 219 -7.01 2.87 1.89
N PRO A 220 -8.21 3.33 1.45
CA PRO A 220 -8.32 4.66 0.82
C PRO A 220 -8.12 5.84 1.79
N CYS A 221 -8.27 5.62 3.09
CA CYS A 221 -8.19 6.66 4.11
C CYS A 221 -7.66 6.14 5.45
N PRO A 222 -6.45 5.51 5.48
CA PRO A 222 -5.97 4.78 6.66
C PRO A 222 -5.78 5.66 7.90
N ARG A 223 -5.60 6.96 7.70
CA ARG A 223 -5.38 7.96 8.77
C ARG A 223 -6.64 8.70 9.21
N SER A 224 -7.69 8.71 8.41
CA SER A 224 -8.89 9.53 8.64
C SER A 224 -10.19 8.75 8.75
N CYS A 225 -10.19 7.46 8.39
CA CYS A 225 -11.39 6.64 8.42
C CYS A 225 -11.29 5.55 9.48
N GLY A 226 -12.10 5.64 10.54
CA GLY A 226 -12.30 4.50 11.43
C GLY A 226 -13.11 3.39 10.75
N MET A 227 -13.00 2.15 11.24
CA MET A 227 -13.71 0.96 10.70
C MET A 227 -15.24 1.11 10.66
N ASN A 228 -15.80 1.95 11.52
CA ASN A 228 -17.24 2.19 11.62
C ASN A 228 -17.67 3.52 10.98
N SER A 229 -16.76 4.21 10.28
CA SER A 229 -17.13 5.40 9.51
C SER A 229 -18.10 5.04 8.38
N ALA A 230 -18.97 5.97 8.01
CA ALA A 230 -19.93 5.76 6.91
C ALA A 230 -19.21 5.36 5.60
N PHE A 231 -18.03 5.94 5.33
CA PHE A 231 -17.21 5.59 4.18
C PHE A 231 -16.74 4.12 4.26
N ALA A 232 -16.13 3.71 5.39
CA ALA A 232 -15.61 2.35 5.55
C ALA A 232 -16.73 1.31 5.47
N ILE A 233 -17.93 1.59 6.05
CA ILE A 233 -19.11 0.72 5.95
C ILE A 233 -19.53 0.55 4.49
N HIS A 234 -19.62 1.65 3.73
CA HIS A 234 -20.02 1.59 2.33
C HIS A 234 -18.99 0.85 1.48
N HIS A 235 -17.70 1.15 1.66
CA HIS A 235 -16.59 0.51 0.94
C HIS A 235 -16.51 -0.99 1.27
N ARG A 236 -16.63 -1.36 2.55
CA ARG A 236 -16.72 -2.77 2.97
C ARG A 236 -17.86 -3.51 2.28
N ALA A 237 -19.04 -2.90 2.18
CA ALA A 237 -20.17 -3.51 1.48
C ALA A 237 -19.86 -3.73 -0.01
N PHE A 238 -19.16 -2.81 -0.65
CA PHE A 238 -18.67 -2.96 -2.03
C PHE A 238 -17.68 -4.12 -2.15
N ILE A 239 -16.66 -4.19 -1.28
CA ILE A 239 -15.68 -5.27 -1.25
C ILE A 239 -16.35 -6.62 -1.07
N LEU A 240 -17.27 -6.75 -0.11
CA LEU A 240 -18.00 -8.01 0.14
C LEU A 240 -18.86 -8.44 -1.07
N ARG A 241 -19.47 -7.50 -1.80
CA ARG A 241 -20.18 -7.80 -3.05
C ARG A 241 -19.22 -8.32 -4.14
N CYS A 242 -18.07 -7.68 -4.29
CA CYS A 242 -17.02 -8.12 -5.22
C CYS A 242 -16.53 -9.54 -4.86
N MET A 243 -16.19 -9.79 -3.61
CA MET A 243 -15.73 -11.10 -3.13
C MET A 243 -16.76 -12.21 -3.33
N ARG A 244 -18.07 -11.89 -3.27
CA ARG A 244 -19.15 -12.86 -3.59
C ARG A 244 -19.25 -13.14 -5.09
N ARG A 245 -19.14 -12.08 -5.92
CA ARG A 245 -19.33 -12.18 -7.37
C ARG A 245 -18.18 -12.91 -8.05
N TRP A 246 -16.95 -12.58 -7.66
CA TRP A 246 -15.76 -13.06 -8.35
C TRP A 246 -15.14 -14.28 -7.66
N GLY A 247 -15.31 -14.43 -6.34
CA GLY A 247 -14.75 -15.54 -5.58
C GLY A 247 -13.26 -15.71 -5.85
N LYS A 248 -12.81 -16.96 -6.01
CA LYS A 248 -11.39 -17.27 -6.31
C LYS A 248 -10.94 -16.88 -7.73
N LYS A 249 -11.85 -16.44 -8.61
CA LYS A 249 -11.49 -16.10 -10.01
C LYS A 249 -10.52 -14.92 -10.15
N ILE A 250 -10.46 -14.04 -9.15
CA ILE A 250 -9.53 -12.89 -9.13
C ILE A 250 -8.26 -13.16 -8.34
N MET A 251 -8.13 -14.33 -7.73
CA MET A 251 -6.90 -14.75 -7.05
C MET A 251 -5.82 -15.11 -8.06
N LEU A 252 -4.57 -14.96 -7.64
CA LEU A 252 -3.36 -15.32 -8.38
C LEU A 252 -3.20 -16.82 -8.49
#